data_12bf9de8ee6a8f0fccb1bef937b483e5
#
_entry.id   12bf9de8ee6a8f0fccb1bef937b483e5
#
_cell.length_a   1.000
_cell.length_b   1.000
_cell.length_c   1.000
_cell.angle_alpha   90.00
_cell.angle_beta   90.00
_cell.angle_gamma   90.00
#
_symmetry.space_group_name_H-M   'P 1'
#
loop_
_entity.id
_entity.type
_entity.pdbx_description
1 polymer ?
#
loop_
_entity_poly.entity_id
_entity_poly.type
_entity_poly.pdbx_seq_one_letter_code
_entity_poly.pdbx_strand_id
1 'polypeptide(L)'
;MRVILKLRKEDPELAIINVSSDVYEVFDMTGFTDMVTIEKAYQKISIDGCEFIAKGANGAVYRYDDETIVKTYFSKDALPEIKQERENARKAFVLGVNTAIPYGIVRVGDGYGSVTELLNARSVTKLIRANPNDLTEPARYFIDMLKSIHAIEAEDGDFPDMREIALGWADFVAPHIPEAQAKKLRALIEAVPKQNTLLHGDYHTNNIMIQNGETVLIDLDTLCLGHPVFELGSVFNAFVGFSEHDHQNIMDFFGFSFETAGRFWDISLKMYLGTDDEEVCRSVAEKAMIIGYTRILRRAIRRPDEADSLAQIEICKKKLGILLEKTDSLCF
;
A
#
# COMPACT_ATOMS: atom_id res chain seq x y z
N MET A 1 -39.89 -1.36 -4.21
CA MET A 1 -39.32 -2.58 -3.63
C MET A 1 -40.10 -3.85 -3.91
N ARG A 2 -41.36 -4.01 -3.50
CA ARG A 2 -42.12 -5.26 -3.75
C ARG A 2 -42.22 -5.66 -5.24
N VAL A 3 -42.31 -4.71 -6.17
CA VAL A 3 -42.34 -4.94 -7.61
C VAL A 3 -40.99 -5.49 -8.11
N ILE A 4 -39.89 -4.93 -7.64
CA ILE A 4 -38.52 -5.34 -8.02
C ILE A 4 -38.29 -6.79 -7.58
N LEU A 5 -38.67 -7.16 -6.35
CA LEU A 5 -38.55 -8.53 -5.87
C LEU A 5 -39.40 -9.53 -6.66
N LYS A 6 -40.52 -9.08 -7.18
CA LYS A 6 -41.38 -9.89 -8.06
C LYS A 6 -40.72 -10.10 -9.43
N LEU A 7 -40.18 -9.03 -10.02
CA LEU A 7 -39.48 -9.09 -11.31
C LEU A 7 -38.20 -9.97 -11.20
N ARG A 8 -37.45 -9.89 -10.10
CA ARG A 8 -36.28 -10.75 -9.89
C ARG A 8 -36.61 -12.24 -9.83
N LYS A 9 -37.83 -12.62 -9.38
CA LYS A 9 -38.27 -14.03 -9.42
C LYS A 9 -38.46 -14.52 -10.84
N GLU A 10 -38.81 -13.62 -11.76
CA GLU A 10 -39.00 -13.90 -13.17
C GLU A 10 -37.68 -13.81 -13.95
N ASP A 11 -36.78 -12.91 -13.51
CA ASP A 11 -35.44 -12.70 -14.07
C ASP A 11 -34.42 -12.63 -12.93
N PRO A 12 -33.68 -13.74 -12.66
CA PRO A 12 -32.63 -13.78 -11.62
C PRO A 12 -31.43 -12.83 -11.87
N GLU A 13 -31.21 -12.45 -13.13
CA GLU A 13 -30.11 -11.55 -13.54
C GLU A 13 -30.56 -10.06 -13.55
N LEU A 14 -31.76 -9.75 -13.05
CA LEU A 14 -32.29 -8.39 -12.99
C LEU A 14 -31.28 -7.46 -12.27
N ALA A 15 -30.86 -6.42 -12.95
CA ALA A 15 -30.06 -5.33 -12.39
C ALA A 15 -30.79 -4.01 -12.51
N ILE A 16 -30.66 -3.15 -11.50
CA ILE A 16 -31.11 -1.76 -11.52
C ILE A 16 -29.91 -0.88 -11.73
N ILE A 17 -29.84 -0.19 -12.84
CA ILE A 17 -28.69 0.62 -13.22
C ILE A 17 -29.00 2.11 -13.15
N ASN A 18 -27.95 2.93 -13.05
CA ASN A 18 -28.04 4.39 -13.09
C ASN A 18 -28.88 5.00 -11.96
N VAL A 19 -28.77 4.44 -10.77
CA VAL A 19 -29.49 4.87 -9.56
C VAL A 19 -28.75 6.04 -8.90
N SER A 20 -29.45 7.15 -8.59
CA SER A 20 -28.86 8.27 -7.88
C SER A 20 -28.30 7.86 -6.50
N SER A 21 -27.31 8.58 -5.99
CA SER A 21 -26.69 8.25 -4.69
C SER A 21 -27.72 8.15 -3.57
N ASP A 22 -28.65 9.10 -3.48
CA ASP A 22 -29.66 9.14 -2.43
C ASP A 22 -30.59 7.91 -2.49
N VAL A 23 -30.99 7.51 -3.71
CA VAL A 23 -31.82 6.31 -3.90
C VAL A 23 -31.04 5.03 -3.64
N TYR A 24 -29.77 4.99 -4.01
CA TYR A 24 -28.92 3.87 -3.71
C TYR A 24 -28.73 3.68 -2.18
N GLU A 25 -28.52 4.76 -1.44
CA GLU A 25 -28.41 4.70 0.03
C GLU A 25 -29.67 4.14 0.69
N VAL A 26 -30.85 4.49 0.17
CA VAL A 26 -32.11 3.89 0.65
C VAL A 26 -32.16 2.38 0.37
N PHE A 27 -31.69 1.94 -0.79
CA PHE A 27 -31.63 0.51 -1.11
C PHE A 27 -30.64 -0.23 -0.22
N ASP A 28 -29.48 0.40 0.05
CA ASP A 28 -28.42 -0.16 0.89
C ASP A 28 -28.88 -0.28 2.35
N MET A 29 -29.38 0.80 2.94
CA MET A 29 -29.92 0.79 4.31
C MET A 29 -31.06 -0.21 4.53
N THR A 30 -31.77 -0.55 3.47
CA THR A 30 -32.89 -1.52 3.53
C THR A 30 -32.47 -2.93 3.18
N GLY A 31 -31.17 -3.21 2.95
CA GLY A 31 -30.64 -4.52 2.56
C GLY A 31 -31.09 -4.97 1.17
N PHE A 32 -31.53 -4.03 0.32
CA PHE A 32 -32.00 -4.36 -1.02
C PHE A 32 -30.83 -4.63 -1.98
N THR A 33 -29.68 -4.04 -1.71
CA THR A 33 -28.42 -4.26 -2.43
C THR A 33 -27.90 -5.69 -2.29
N ASP A 34 -28.25 -6.38 -1.20
CA ASP A 34 -27.91 -7.80 -0.99
C ASP A 34 -28.80 -8.74 -1.82
N MET A 35 -29.94 -8.23 -2.25
CA MET A 35 -30.93 -9.03 -2.94
C MET A 35 -30.98 -8.81 -4.46
N VAL A 36 -30.60 -7.63 -4.92
CA VAL A 36 -30.68 -7.23 -6.35
C VAL A 36 -29.42 -6.45 -6.70
N THR A 37 -28.82 -6.72 -7.83
CA THR A 37 -27.70 -5.92 -8.36
C THR A 37 -28.17 -4.49 -8.63
N ILE A 38 -27.59 -3.52 -7.91
CA ILE A 38 -27.92 -2.10 -8.05
C ILE A 38 -26.66 -1.31 -8.38
N GLU A 39 -26.64 -0.63 -9.52
CA GLU A 39 -25.52 0.18 -9.96
C GLU A 39 -25.81 1.67 -9.79
N LYS A 40 -24.92 2.35 -9.08
CA LYS A 40 -24.98 3.81 -8.91
C LYS A 40 -24.74 4.54 -10.23
N ALA A 41 -25.45 5.67 -10.40
CA ALA A 41 -25.06 6.69 -11.35
C ALA A 41 -23.88 7.48 -10.79
N TYR A 42 -22.72 7.41 -11.45
CA TYR A 42 -21.57 8.24 -11.11
C TYR A 42 -21.68 9.58 -11.85
N GLN A 43 -21.44 10.68 -11.13
CA GLN A 43 -21.38 12.00 -11.73
C GLN A 43 -20.27 12.03 -12.81
N LYS A 44 -20.62 12.53 -14.00
CA LYS A 44 -19.64 12.75 -15.06
C LYS A 44 -18.96 14.09 -14.85
N ILE A 45 -17.63 14.09 -14.88
CA ILE A 45 -16.79 15.29 -14.84
C ILE A 45 -15.79 15.28 -15.98
N SER A 46 -15.29 16.46 -16.34
CA SER A 46 -14.11 16.61 -17.23
C SER A 46 -12.91 17.04 -16.43
N ILE A 47 -11.74 16.53 -16.80
CA ILE A 47 -10.44 16.98 -16.29
C ILE A 47 -9.72 17.87 -17.31
N ASP A 48 -10.40 18.26 -18.40
CA ASP A 48 -9.83 19.14 -19.42
C ASP A 48 -9.51 20.51 -18.80
N GLY A 49 -8.25 20.92 -18.94
CA GLY A 49 -7.76 22.16 -18.34
C GLY A 49 -7.40 22.08 -16.84
N CYS A 50 -7.58 20.94 -16.18
CA CYS A 50 -7.13 20.73 -14.81
C CYS A 50 -5.59 20.66 -14.73
N GLU A 51 -5.03 21.21 -13.65
CA GLU A 51 -3.60 21.13 -13.35
C GLU A 51 -3.19 19.68 -13.08
N PHE A 52 -2.21 19.18 -13.81
CA PHE A 52 -1.60 17.88 -13.56
C PHE A 52 -0.70 17.95 -12.32
N ILE A 53 -0.92 17.09 -11.32
CA ILE A 53 -0.13 17.04 -10.09
C ILE A 53 0.91 15.92 -10.15
N ALA A 54 0.48 14.69 -10.45
CA ALA A 54 1.36 13.52 -10.39
C ALA A 54 0.84 12.37 -11.26
N LYS A 55 1.76 11.45 -11.59
CA LYS A 55 1.46 10.17 -12.25
C LYS A 55 2.01 9.03 -11.41
N GLY A 56 1.17 8.07 -11.07
CA GLY A 56 1.55 6.83 -10.43
C GLY A 56 1.52 5.63 -11.39
N ALA A 57 1.71 4.44 -10.85
CA ALA A 57 1.68 3.18 -11.63
C ALA A 57 0.31 2.92 -12.26
N ASN A 58 -0.78 3.22 -11.56
CA ASN A 58 -2.15 2.84 -11.92
C ASN A 58 -2.98 4.00 -12.46
N GLY A 59 -2.49 5.25 -12.39
CA GLY A 59 -3.28 6.41 -12.75
C GLY A 59 -2.54 7.73 -12.70
N ALA A 60 -3.30 8.82 -12.85
CA ALA A 60 -2.81 10.19 -12.80
C ALA A 60 -3.70 11.05 -11.90
N VAL A 61 -3.11 12.03 -11.23
CA VAL A 61 -3.77 12.91 -10.27
C VAL A 61 -3.82 14.32 -10.83
N TYR A 62 -5.00 14.92 -10.77
CA TYR A 62 -5.28 16.27 -11.26
C TYR A 62 -5.90 17.11 -10.16
N ARG A 63 -5.54 18.38 -10.07
CA ARG A 63 -6.25 19.36 -9.24
C ARG A 63 -7.57 19.70 -9.92
N TYR A 64 -8.68 19.35 -9.29
CA TYR A 64 -10.00 19.57 -9.86
C TYR A 64 -10.53 20.98 -9.52
N ASP A 65 -10.38 21.39 -8.28
CA ASP A 65 -10.70 22.71 -7.77
C ASP A 65 -9.77 23.12 -6.61
N ASP A 66 -10.16 24.11 -5.81
CA ASP A 66 -9.34 24.63 -4.70
C ASP A 66 -9.29 23.70 -3.49
N GLU A 67 -10.17 22.71 -3.42
CA GLU A 67 -10.34 21.82 -2.26
C GLU A 67 -10.19 20.34 -2.62
N THR A 68 -10.23 19.99 -3.93
CA THR A 68 -10.28 18.58 -4.35
C THR A 68 -9.29 18.23 -5.45
N ILE A 69 -8.87 16.97 -5.42
CA ILE A 69 -8.14 16.31 -6.50
C ILE A 69 -8.96 15.15 -7.08
N VAL A 70 -8.68 14.82 -8.32
CA VAL A 70 -9.21 13.63 -9.00
C VAL A 70 -8.05 12.73 -9.41
N LYS A 71 -8.02 11.51 -8.88
CA LYS A 71 -7.16 10.42 -9.33
C LYS A 71 -7.90 9.66 -10.42
N THR A 72 -7.43 9.72 -11.66
CA THR A 72 -7.94 8.92 -12.78
C THR A 72 -7.13 7.63 -12.90
N TYR A 73 -7.74 6.57 -13.41
CA TYR A 73 -7.11 5.26 -13.54
C TYR A 73 -6.91 4.92 -15.02
N PHE A 74 -5.79 4.26 -15.35
CA PHE A 74 -5.49 3.89 -16.73
C PHE A 74 -6.39 2.75 -17.23
N SER A 75 -6.82 1.86 -16.35
CA SER A 75 -7.80 0.83 -16.69
C SER A 75 -9.21 1.41 -16.71
N LYS A 76 -9.99 1.11 -17.76
CA LYS A 76 -11.41 1.47 -17.83
C LYS A 76 -12.27 0.67 -16.84
N ASP A 77 -11.77 -0.51 -16.44
CA ASP A 77 -12.44 -1.45 -15.55
C ASP A 77 -11.97 -1.33 -14.09
N ALA A 78 -11.32 -0.21 -13.73
CA ALA A 78 -10.77 0.02 -12.39
C ALA A 78 -11.82 0.26 -11.28
N LEU A 79 -13.12 0.25 -11.59
CA LEU A 79 -14.16 0.57 -10.62
C LEU A 79 -14.13 -0.32 -9.34
N PRO A 80 -13.89 -1.64 -9.42
CA PRO A 80 -13.77 -2.46 -8.21
C PRO A 80 -12.60 -2.03 -7.32
N GLU A 81 -11.44 -1.74 -7.92
CA GLU A 81 -10.22 -1.28 -7.22
C GLU A 81 -10.46 0.08 -6.56
N ILE A 82 -11.11 1.02 -7.27
CA ILE A 82 -11.46 2.35 -6.73
C ILE A 82 -12.41 2.22 -5.53
N LYS A 83 -13.39 1.33 -5.62
CA LYS A 83 -14.32 1.07 -4.50
C LYS A 83 -13.57 0.52 -3.29
N GLN A 84 -12.65 -0.41 -3.51
CA GLN A 84 -11.86 -1.00 -2.44
C GLN A 84 -10.92 0.03 -1.79
N GLU A 85 -10.20 0.82 -2.59
CA GLU A 85 -9.33 1.90 -2.09
C GLU A 85 -10.13 2.90 -1.25
N ARG A 86 -11.31 3.30 -1.73
CA ARG A 86 -12.19 4.22 -0.99
C ARG A 86 -12.70 3.61 0.32
N GLU A 87 -13.09 2.33 0.31
CA GLU A 87 -13.56 1.65 1.52
C GLU A 87 -12.42 1.48 2.53
N ASN A 88 -11.21 1.15 2.09
CA ASN A 88 -10.03 1.12 2.94
C ASN A 88 -9.77 2.49 3.59
N ALA A 89 -9.81 3.57 2.80
CA ALA A 89 -9.62 4.93 3.31
C ALA A 89 -10.70 5.31 4.34
N ARG A 90 -11.96 4.94 4.09
CA ARG A 90 -13.07 5.17 5.03
C ARG A 90 -12.87 4.42 6.35
N LYS A 91 -12.52 3.13 6.28
CA LYS A 91 -12.23 2.31 7.47
C LYS A 91 -11.04 2.85 8.25
N ALA A 92 -9.95 3.20 7.56
CA ALA A 92 -8.77 3.79 8.19
C ALA A 92 -9.10 5.11 8.91
N PHE A 93 -9.88 5.98 8.28
CA PHE A 93 -10.34 7.24 8.89
C PHE A 93 -11.16 6.98 10.17
N VAL A 94 -12.10 6.02 10.13
CA VAL A 94 -12.92 5.64 11.30
C VAL A 94 -12.05 5.08 12.43
N LEU A 95 -10.98 4.35 12.10
CA LEU A 95 -10.01 3.84 13.07
C LEU A 95 -9.06 4.91 13.61
N GLY A 96 -9.16 6.16 13.14
CA GLY A 96 -8.36 7.28 13.60
C GLY A 96 -7.05 7.51 12.85
N VAL A 97 -6.85 6.86 11.70
CA VAL A 97 -5.72 7.20 10.81
C VAL A 97 -5.94 8.57 10.23
N ASN A 98 -4.96 9.47 10.40
CA ASN A 98 -4.99 10.78 9.74
C ASN A 98 -4.71 10.62 8.25
N THR A 99 -5.75 10.71 7.42
CA THR A 99 -5.69 10.49 5.97
C THR A 99 -6.55 11.50 5.22
N ALA A 100 -6.28 11.68 3.92
CA ALA A 100 -7.08 12.52 3.05
C ALA A 100 -8.54 12.01 2.97
N ILE A 101 -9.51 12.90 3.03
CA ILE A 101 -10.93 12.55 3.04
C ILE A 101 -11.37 12.07 1.64
N PRO A 102 -11.88 10.82 1.51
CA PRO A 102 -12.38 10.33 0.24
C PRO A 102 -13.83 10.80 0.01
N TYR A 103 -14.03 11.75 -0.90
CA TYR A 103 -15.37 12.29 -1.18
C TYR A 103 -16.24 11.37 -2.04
N GLY A 104 -15.68 10.80 -3.12
CA GLY A 104 -16.53 9.97 -3.97
C GLY A 104 -15.84 9.39 -5.20
N ILE A 105 -16.66 8.73 -6.01
CA ILE A 105 -16.25 8.15 -7.30
C ILE A 105 -17.00 8.91 -8.39
N VAL A 106 -16.29 9.22 -9.48
CA VAL A 106 -16.82 9.96 -10.64
C VAL A 106 -16.51 9.23 -11.94
N ARG A 107 -17.25 9.56 -13.00
CA ARG A 107 -16.91 9.17 -14.36
C ARG A 107 -16.05 10.24 -15.01
N VAL A 108 -14.90 9.83 -15.58
CA VAL A 108 -13.98 10.69 -16.31
C VAL A 108 -13.77 10.08 -17.70
N GLY A 109 -14.33 10.71 -18.74
CA GLY A 109 -14.37 10.11 -20.07
C GLY A 109 -15.08 8.75 -20.07
N ASP A 110 -14.39 7.72 -20.58
CA ASP A 110 -14.90 6.33 -20.61
C ASP A 110 -14.56 5.54 -19.34
N GLY A 111 -13.72 6.08 -18.44
CA GLY A 111 -13.26 5.43 -17.22
C GLY A 111 -13.88 6.02 -15.96
N TYR A 112 -13.20 5.78 -14.84
CA TYR A 112 -13.60 6.25 -13.51
C TYR A 112 -12.42 6.98 -12.85
N GLY A 113 -12.76 7.81 -11.86
CA GLY A 113 -11.80 8.48 -10.98
C GLY A 113 -12.30 8.51 -9.55
N SER A 114 -11.38 8.62 -8.59
CA SER A 114 -11.68 8.94 -7.20
C SER A 114 -11.46 10.42 -6.93
N VAL A 115 -12.38 11.03 -6.18
CA VAL A 115 -12.28 12.42 -5.71
C VAL A 115 -11.90 12.39 -4.25
N THR A 116 -10.80 13.07 -3.92
CA THR A 116 -10.32 13.19 -2.53
C THR A 116 -9.96 14.62 -2.22
N GLU A 117 -9.80 14.92 -0.94
CA GLU A 117 -9.31 16.19 -0.43
C GLU A 117 -7.97 16.60 -1.09
N LEU A 118 -7.86 17.88 -1.48
CA LEU A 118 -6.60 18.48 -1.88
C LEU A 118 -5.81 18.87 -0.63
N LEU A 119 -4.74 18.15 -0.34
CA LEU A 119 -3.85 18.48 0.76
C LEU A 119 -2.90 19.61 0.36
N ASN A 120 -2.96 20.74 1.08
CA ASN A 120 -1.94 21.79 0.98
C ASN A 120 -0.70 21.36 1.79
N ALA A 121 0.02 20.38 1.30
CA ALA A 121 1.02 19.64 2.04
C ALA A 121 2.28 19.39 1.20
N ARG A 122 3.36 18.98 1.86
CA ARG A 122 4.59 18.49 1.23
C ARG A 122 4.89 17.08 1.71
N SER A 123 5.37 16.20 0.83
CA SER A 123 5.75 14.85 1.25
C SER A 123 7.04 14.86 2.08
N VAL A 124 7.22 13.84 2.93
CA VAL A 124 8.48 13.63 3.65
C VAL A 124 9.66 13.48 2.67
N THR A 125 9.44 12.90 1.49
CA THR A 125 10.44 12.88 0.40
C THR A 125 10.95 14.27 0.04
N LYS A 126 10.07 15.27 -0.05
CA LYS A 126 10.49 16.65 -0.35
C LYS A 126 11.36 17.26 0.75
N LEU A 127 11.17 16.87 2.03
CA LEU A 127 12.07 17.27 3.11
C LEU A 127 13.46 16.68 2.95
N ILE A 128 13.55 15.37 2.68
CA ILE A 128 14.84 14.67 2.45
C ILE A 128 15.57 15.31 1.28
N ARG A 129 14.87 15.59 0.17
CA ARG A 129 15.47 16.25 -1.01
C ARG A 129 15.99 17.65 -0.71
N ALA A 130 15.30 18.40 0.13
CA ALA A 130 15.71 19.76 0.50
C ALA A 130 16.99 19.78 1.36
N ASN A 131 17.17 18.78 2.24
CA ASN A 131 18.38 18.63 3.06
C ASN A 131 18.75 17.16 3.29
N PRO A 132 19.43 16.51 2.32
CA PRO A 132 19.80 15.09 2.43
C PRO A 132 20.86 14.79 3.48
N ASN A 133 21.49 15.81 4.08
CA ASN A 133 22.50 15.65 5.10
C ASN A 133 21.91 15.52 6.51
N ASP A 134 20.73 16.10 6.76
CA ASP A 134 20.01 15.97 8.03
C ASP A 134 18.69 15.22 7.80
N LEU A 135 18.69 13.98 8.21
CA LEU A 135 17.57 13.05 8.07
C LEU A 135 16.75 12.92 9.35
N THR A 136 17.11 13.62 10.43
CA THR A 136 16.51 13.44 11.76
C THR A 136 15.02 13.84 11.77
N GLU A 137 14.70 15.03 11.28
CA GLU A 137 13.32 15.49 11.23
C GLU A 137 12.46 14.66 10.25
N PRO A 138 12.89 14.40 9.00
CA PRO A 138 12.17 13.49 8.11
C PRO A 138 11.93 12.09 8.69
N ALA A 139 12.93 11.51 9.35
CA ALA A 139 12.79 10.19 9.99
C ALA A 139 11.81 10.22 11.17
N ARG A 140 11.77 11.31 11.93
CA ARG A 140 10.80 11.48 13.01
C ARG A 140 9.37 11.49 12.46
N TYR A 141 9.05 12.31 11.46
CA TYR A 141 7.72 12.30 10.83
C TYR A 141 7.35 10.93 10.28
N PHE A 142 8.31 10.27 9.64
CA PHE A 142 8.13 8.94 9.07
C PHE A 142 7.81 7.90 10.15
N ILE A 143 8.56 7.88 11.23
CA ILE A 143 8.40 6.88 12.29
C ILE A 143 7.23 7.18 13.22
N ASP A 144 6.95 8.45 13.52
CA ASP A 144 5.78 8.82 14.33
C ASP A 144 4.49 8.37 13.65
N MET A 145 4.34 8.57 12.32
CA MET A 145 3.21 8.06 11.54
C MET A 145 3.19 6.52 11.55
N LEU A 146 4.33 5.85 11.32
CA LEU A 146 4.41 4.40 11.33
C LEU A 146 3.97 3.80 12.68
N LYS A 147 4.44 4.36 13.78
CA LYS A 147 4.05 3.94 15.12
C LYS A 147 2.58 4.21 15.40
N SER A 148 2.04 5.32 14.88
CA SER A 148 0.62 5.65 15.07
C SER A 148 -0.30 4.63 14.40
N ILE A 149 0.01 4.19 13.17
CA ILE A 149 -0.77 3.13 12.49
C ILE A 149 -0.57 1.75 13.13
N HIS A 150 0.66 1.43 13.57
CA HIS A 150 0.94 0.17 14.26
C HIS A 150 0.35 0.11 15.69
N ALA A 151 -0.08 1.22 16.26
CA ALA A 151 -0.83 1.25 17.52
C ALA A 151 -2.33 0.95 17.34
N ILE A 152 -2.82 0.90 16.09
CA ILE A 152 -4.21 0.61 15.78
C ILE A 152 -4.39 -0.90 15.64
N GLU A 153 -5.34 -1.45 16.39
CA GLU A 153 -5.86 -2.80 16.21
C GLU A 153 -7.23 -2.72 15.52
N ALA A 154 -7.38 -3.42 14.39
CA ALA A 154 -8.64 -3.51 13.67
C ALA A 154 -9.30 -4.87 13.90
N GLU A 155 -10.59 -5.00 13.55
CA GLU A 155 -11.29 -6.29 13.68
C GLU A 155 -10.78 -7.29 12.63
N ASP A 156 -10.79 -8.58 13.02
CA ASP A 156 -10.42 -9.66 12.10
C ASP A 156 -11.37 -9.67 10.89
N GLY A 157 -10.79 -9.61 9.68
CA GLY A 157 -11.55 -9.55 8.42
C GLY A 157 -11.83 -8.13 7.90
N ASP A 158 -11.51 -7.06 8.64
CA ASP A 158 -11.63 -5.70 8.13
C ASP A 158 -10.67 -5.42 6.99
N PHE A 159 -9.47 -5.97 7.08
CA PHE A 159 -8.42 -5.88 6.06
C PHE A 159 -7.79 -7.26 5.84
N PRO A 160 -7.12 -7.48 4.68
CA PRO A 160 -6.41 -8.72 4.40
C PRO A 160 -5.35 -9.06 5.46
N ASP A 161 -5.17 -10.35 5.78
CA ASP A 161 -4.08 -10.85 6.63
C ASP A 161 -2.76 -10.86 5.84
N MET A 162 -1.78 -10.08 6.28
CA MET A 162 -0.49 -9.97 5.61
C MET A 162 0.34 -11.26 5.70
N ARG A 163 0.17 -12.06 6.75
CA ARG A 163 0.82 -13.37 6.85
C ARG A 163 0.32 -14.31 5.76
N GLU A 164 -0.98 -14.35 5.50
CA GLU A 164 -1.55 -15.17 4.42
C GLU A 164 -1.06 -14.69 3.04
N ILE A 165 -0.98 -13.37 2.84
CA ILE A 165 -0.40 -12.80 1.63
C ILE A 165 1.07 -13.22 1.47
N ALA A 166 1.86 -13.15 2.54
CA ALA A 166 3.29 -13.52 2.53
C ALA A 166 3.49 -15.04 2.33
N LEU A 167 2.62 -15.89 2.88
CA LEU A 167 2.59 -17.32 2.59
C LEU A 167 2.35 -17.59 1.10
N GLY A 168 1.40 -16.87 0.49
CA GLY A 168 1.19 -16.93 -0.95
C GLY A 168 2.41 -16.48 -1.76
N TRP A 169 3.19 -15.52 -1.27
CA TRP A 169 4.46 -15.14 -1.90
C TRP A 169 5.49 -16.25 -1.79
N ALA A 170 5.63 -16.86 -0.60
CA ALA A 170 6.55 -17.98 -0.37
C ALA A 170 6.23 -19.19 -1.26
N ASP A 171 4.96 -19.56 -1.36
CA ASP A 171 4.50 -20.65 -2.23
C ASP A 171 4.77 -20.36 -3.71
N PHE A 172 4.60 -19.10 -4.14
CA PHE A 172 4.89 -18.70 -5.52
C PHE A 172 6.39 -18.77 -5.84
N VAL A 173 7.28 -18.38 -4.91
CA VAL A 173 8.73 -18.40 -5.17
C VAL A 173 9.35 -19.77 -4.93
N ALA A 174 8.67 -20.69 -4.23
CA ALA A 174 9.18 -22.01 -3.87
C ALA A 174 9.77 -22.81 -5.04
N PRO A 175 9.15 -22.86 -6.25
CA PRO A 175 9.72 -23.56 -7.41
C PRO A 175 11.01 -22.94 -7.95
N HIS A 176 11.35 -21.71 -7.52
CA HIS A 176 12.46 -20.94 -8.07
C HIS A 176 13.69 -20.86 -7.16
N ILE A 177 13.62 -21.48 -5.96
CA ILE A 177 14.71 -21.53 -4.98
C ILE A 177 14.93 -22.99 -4.53
N PRO A 178 16.07 -23.33 -3.88
CA PRO A 178 16.31 -24.67 -3.36
C PRO A 178 15.21 -25.13 -2.40
N GLU A 179 14.79 -26.40 -2.47
CA GLU A 179 13.68 -26.97 -1.70
C GLU A 179 13.83 -26.73 -0.18
N ALA A 180 15.05 -26.90 0.36
CA ALA A 180 15.31 -26.65 1.78
C ALA A 180 15.07 -25.19 2.18
N GLN A 181 15.44 -24.24 1.32
CA GLN A 181 15.20 -22.81 1.53
C GLN A 181 13.70 -22.48 1.43
N ALA A 182 12.99 -23.08 0.46
CA ALA A 182 11.53 -22.89 0.32
C ALA A 182 10.78 -23.38 1.56
N LYS A 183 11.14 -24.58 2.09
CA LYS A 183 10.55 -25.11 3.33
C LYS A 183 10.85 -24.21 4.54
N LYS A 184 12.09 -23.74 4.68
CA LYS A 184 12.51 -22.84 5.78
C LYS A 184 11.77 -21.51 5.69
N LEU A 185 11.69 -20.87 4.50
CA LEU A 185 10.99 -19.61 4.28
C LEU A 185 9.52 -19.72 4.67
N ARG A 186 8.82 -20.75 4.18
CA ARG A 186 7.43 -20.99 4.52
C ARG A 186 7.24 -21.18 6.02
N ALA A 187 8.06 -22.02 6.65
CA ALA A 187 7.98 -22.27 8.09
C ALA A 187 8.21 -21.01 8.93
N LEU A 188 9.16 -20.14 8.53
CA LEU A 188 9.41 -18.87 9.20
C LEU A 188 8.23 -17.92 9.14
N ILE A 189 7.58 -17.81 7.97
CA ILE A 189 6.40 -16.94 7.80
C ILE A 189 5.21 -17.52 8.57
N GLU A 190 4.98 -18.83 8.50
CA GLU A 190 3.88 -19.52 9.19
C GLU A 190 3.99 -19.40 10.72
N ALA A 191 5.23 -19.37 11.24
CA ALA A 191 5.49 -19.19 12.66
C ALA A 191 5.26 -17.76 13.18
N VAL A 192 5.09 -16.76 12.29
CA VAL A 192 4.72 -15.40 12.71
C VAL A 192 3.30 -15.44 13.26
N PRO A 193 3.06 -14.98 14.51
CA PRO A 193 1.72 -14.98 15.07
C PRO A 193 0.78 -14.06 14.29
N LYS A 194 -0.48 -14.48 14.17
CA LYS A 194 -1.53 -13.60 13.64
C LYS A 194 -1.67 -12.39 14.57
N GLN A 195 -1.69 -11.22 14.00
CA GLN A 195 -1.88 -9.94 14.70
C GLN A 195 -2.86 -9.08 13.93
N ASN A 196 -3.65 -8.31 14.67
CA ASN A 196 -4.62 -7.38 14.10
C ASN A 196 -4.07 -5.95 14.04
N THR A 197 -2.75 -5.80 14.14
CA THR A 197 -2.06 -4.52 13.97
C THR A 197 -2.24 -4.03 12.54
N LEU A 198 -2.68 -2.77 12.39
CA LEU A 198 -2.85 -2.16 11.08
C LEU A 198 -1.49 -1.87 10.44
N LEU A 199 -1.31 -2.32 9.20
CA LEU A 199 -0.15 -2.09 8.36
C LEU A 199 -0.57 -1.36 7.09
N HIS A 200 0.30 -0.51 6.55
CA HIS A 200 0.06 0.17 5.28
C HIS A 200 0.28 -0.74 4.06
N GLY A 201 1.27 -1.64 4.14
CA GLY A 201 1.61 -2.58 3.06
C GLY A 201 2.49 -2.00 1.93
N ASP A 202 2.55 -0.67 1.79
CA ASP A 202 3.43 0.05 0.85
C ASP A 202 3.94 1.37 1.47
N TYR A 203 4.52 1.26 2.67
CA TYR A 203 4.90 2.39 3.50
C TYR A 203 6.21 3.03 3.04
N HIS A 204 6.15 4.25 2.51
CA HIS A 204 7.30 5.03 2.07
C HIS A 204 7.05 6.54 2.13
N THR A 205 8.11 7.34 2.01
CA THR A 205 8.09 8.80 2.24
C THR A 205 7.27 9.61 1.24
N ASN A 206 6.93 9.07 0.06
CA ASN A 206 5.99 9.71 -0.86
C ASN A 206 4.54 9.64 -0.37
N ASN A 207 4.20 8.62 0.44
CA ASN A 207 2.85 8.40 0.96
C ASN A 207 2.58 9.13 2.28
N ILE A 208 3.56 9.88 2.80
CA ILE A 208 3.41 10.66 4.02
C ILE A 208 3.51 12.13 3.69
N MET A 209 2.41 12.83 3.84
CA MET A 209 2.28 14.26 3.62
C MET A 209 2.40 15.00 4.94
N ILE A 210 2.92 16.21 4.91
CA ILE A 210 3.03 17.10 6.08
C ILE A 210 2.21 18.35 5.79
N GLN A 211 1.16 18.56 6.58
CA GLN A 211 0.26 19.69 6.53
C GLN A 211 0.20 20.34 7.92
N ASN A 212 0.54 21.62 8.02
CA ASN A 212 0.52 22.37 9.30
C ASN A 212 1.31 21.72 10.45
N GLY A 213 2.37 20.96 10.14
CA GLY A 213 3.20 20.24 11.12
C GLY A 213 2.69 18.85 11.52
N GLU A 214 1.53 18.45 11.02
CA GLU A 214 0.96 17.10 11.21
C GLU A 214 1.19 16.23 9.98
N THR A 215 1.30 14.91 10.20
CA THR A 215 1.44 13.94 9.11
C THR A 215 0.07 13.42 8.67
N VAL A 216 -0.12 13.33 7.36
CA VAL A 216 -1.31 12.76 6.71
C VAL A 216 -0.86 11.62 5.81
N LEU A 217 -1.44 10.44 5.99
CA LEU A 217 -1.13 9.25 5.22
C LEU A 217 -2.01 9.18 3.96
N ILE A 218 -1.44 8.84 2.83
CA ILE A 218 -2.16 8.69 1.55
C ILE A 218 -1.87 7.33 0.91
N ASP A 219 -2.65 6.98 -0.11
CA ASP A 219 -2.51 5.75 -0.92
C ASP A 219 -2.75 4.48 -0.07
N LEU A 220 -3.99 4.34 0.42
CA LEU A 220 -4.41 3.32 1.37
C LEU A 220 -4.95 2.03 0.72
N ASP A 221 -4.59 1.77 -0.53
CA ASP A 221 -5.08 0.60 -1.29
C ASP A 221 -4.51 -0.73 -0.79
N THR A 222 -3.34 -0.70 -0.14
CA THR A 222 -2.60 -1.89 0.33
C THR A 222 -2.74 -2.17 1.83
N LEU A 223 -3.65 -1.48 2.53
CA LEU A 223 -3.88 -1.70 3.97
C LEU A 223 -4.13 -3.18 4.28
N CYS A 224 -3.49 -3.67 5.33
CA CYS A 224 -3.58 -5.07 5.77
C CYS A 224 -3.34 -5.17 7.27
N LEU A 225 -3.53 -6.37 7.83
CA LEU A 225 -3.28 -6.66 9.25
C LEU A 225 -2.11 -7.62 9.38
N GLY A 226 -1.27 -7.43 10.39
CA GLY A 226 -0.19 -8.36 10.64
C GLY A 226 0.89 -7.90 11.60
N HIS A 227 1.92 -8.72 11.74
CA HIS A 227 3.10 -8.41 12.51
C HIS A 227 3.94 -7.32 11.81
N PRO A 228 4.50 -6.34 12.54
CA PRO A 228 5.32 -5.26 11.97
C PRO A 228 6.50 -5.68 11.07
N VAL A 229 7.00 -6.91 11.18
CA VAL A 229 8.07 -7.41 10.30
C VAL A 229 7.70 -7.31 8.81
N PHE A 230 6.43 -7.49 8.49
CA PHE A 230 5.93 -7.40 7.11
C PHE A 230 6.01 -5.96 6.58
N GLU A 231 5.65 -4.98 7.42
CA GLU A 231 5.78 -3.56 7.05
C GLU A 231 7.23 -3.14 6.94
N LEU A 232 8.09 -3.54 7.89
CA LEU A 232 9.53 -3.26 7.82
C LEU A 232 10.17 -3.87 6.57
N GLY A 233 9.67 -5.04 6.09
CA GLY A 233 10.06 -5.62 4.80
C GLY A 233 9.68 -4.72 3.62
N SER A 234 8.51 -4.07 3.66
CA SER A 234 8.09 -3.10 2.65
C SER A 234 8.96 -1.83 2.69
N VAL A 235 9.23 -1.30 3.89
CA VAL A 235 10.12 -0.15 4.09
C VAL A 235 11.53 -0.44 3.59
N PHE A 236 12.11 -1.60 3.92
CA PHE A 236 13.39 -2.04 3.38
C PHE A 236 13.40 -2.05 1.85
N ASN A 237 12.34 -2.58 1.24
CA ASN A 237 12.23 -2.62 -0.20
C ASN A 237 12.22 -1.22 -0.83
N ALA A 238 11.48 -0.29 -0.24
CA ALA A 238 11.35 1.06 -0.76
C ALA A 238 12.70 1.80 -0.77
N PHE A 239 13.51 1.67 0.29
CA PHE A 239 14.75 2.45 0.43
C PHE A 239 16.01 1.71 -0.01
N VAL A 240 15.99 0.38 -0.03
CA VAL A 240 17.20 -0.42 -0.32
C VAL A 240 16.91 -1.50 -1.35
N GLY A 241 16.00 -2.43 -1.05
CA GLY A 241 15.88 -3.70 -1.74
C GLY A 241 15.63 -3.60 -3.25
N PHE A 242 14.71 -2.72 -3.69
CA PHE A 242 14.42 -2.52 -5.12
C PHE A 242 15.56 -1.88 -5.90
N SER A 243 16.53 -1.28 -5.24
CA SER A 243 17.59 -0.49 -5.88
C SER A 243 18.99 -1.06 -5.71
N GLU A 244 19.14 -2.25 -5.11
CA GLU A 244 20.44 -2.89 -4.94
C GLU A 244 21.13 -3.29 -6.24
N HIS A 245 20.35 -3.56 -7.29
CA HIS A 245 20.87 -3.90 -8.62
C HIS A 245 21.13 -2.67 -9.47
N ASP A 246 20.37 -1.58 -9.26
CA ASP A 246 20.55 -0.30 -9.91
C ASP A 246 20.18 0.84 -8.96
N HIS A 247 21.19 1.57 -8.48
CA HIS A 247 21.02 2.70 -7.57
C HIS A 247 20.25 3.89 -8.20
N GLN A 248 20.13 3.94 -9.54
CA GLN A 248 19.38 4.98 -10.22
C GLN A 248 17.88 4.91 -9.91
N ASN A 249 17.36 3.73 -9.59
CA ASN A 249 15.95 3.54 -9.22
C ASN A 249 15.53 4.42 -8.02
N ILE A 250 16.41 4.60 -7.02
CA ILE A 250 16.15 5.51 -5.89
C ILE A 250 16.08 6.96 -6.35
N MET A 251 17.02 7.37 -7.22
CA MET A 251 17.02 8.73 -7.75
C MET A 251 15.77 9.02 -8.56
N ASP A 252 15.33 8.07 -9.39
CA ASP A 252 14.13 8.20 -10.23
C ASP A 252 12.85 8.24 -9.41
N PHE A 253 12.77 7.44 -8.35
CA PHE A 253 11.55 7.32 -7.54
C PHE A 253 11.44 8.39 -6.44
N PHE A 254 12.54 8.65 -5.71
CA PHE A 254 12.54 9.60 -4.59
C PHE A 254 13.28 10.91 -4.88
N GLY A 255 14.21 10.95 -5.85
CA GLY A 255 15.01 12.12 -6.18
C GLY A 255 16.11 12.44 -5.17
N PHE A 256 16.64 11.42 -4.48
CA PHE A 256 17.85 11.47 -3.66
C PHE A 256 18.70 10.21 -3.85
N SER A 257 19.95 10.22 -3.36
CA SER A 257 20.91 9.13 -3.62
C SER A 257 20.58 7.84 -2.86
N PHE A 258 21.07 6.70 -3.37
CA PHE A 258 20.99 5.40 -2.69
C PHE A 258 21.69 5.42 -1.32
N GLU A 259 22.79 6.15 -1.17
CA GLU A 259 23.45 6.35 0.11
C GLU A 259 22.54 7.07 1.12
N THR A 260 21.84 8.13 0.67
CA THR A 260 20.86 8.85 1.50
C THR A 260 19.71 7.93 1.92
N ALA A 261 19.22 7.08 1.00
CA ALA A 261 18.17 6.11 1.29
C ALA A 261 18.63 5.06 2.34
N GLY A 262 19.83 4.53 2.20
CA GLY A 262 20.41 3.59 3.18
C GLY A 262 20.54 4.22 4.57
N ARG A 263 21.08 5.44 4.66
CA ARG A 263 21.15 6.19 5.93
C ARG A 263 19.75 6.46 6.51
N PHE A 264 18.77 6.78 5.67
CA PHE A 264 17.39 7.01 6.11
C PHE A 264 16.77 5.73 6.67
N TRP A 265 16.98 4.58 6.01
CA TRP A 265 16.56 3.27 6.51
C TRP A 265 17.18 2.97 7.90
N ASP A 266 18.48 3.14 8.05
CA ASP A 266 19.18 2.85 9.32
C ASP A 266 18.69 3.73 10.47
N ILE A 267 18.55 5.04 10.24
CA ILE A 267 18.01 5.99 11.22
C ILE A 267 16.57 5.63 11.57
N SER A 268 15.75 5.36 10.58
CA SER A 268 14.35 5.02 10.76
C SER A 268 14.16 3.73 11.56
N LEU A 269 14.96 2.71 11.28
CA LEU A 269 14.90 1.44 12.01
C LEU A 269 15.28 1.63 13.49
N LYS A 270 16.36 2.35 13.77
CA LYS A 270 16.78 2.68 15.16
C LYS A 270 15.68 3.45 15.91
N MET A 271 15.09 4.47 15.28
CA MET A 271 13.98 5.24 15.87
C MET A 271 12.74 4.38 16.09
N TYR A 272 12.42 3.47 15.16
CA TYR A 272 11.28 2.56 15.30
C TYR A 272 11.47 1.62 16.49
N LEU A 273 12.64 1.01 16.62
CA LEU A 273 12.98 0.08 17.70
C LEU A 273 13.24 0.79 19.03
N GLY A 274 13.53 2.10 19.01
CA GLY A 274 13.88 2.87 20.21
C GLY A 274 15.22 2.47 20.82
N THR A 275 16.16 2.00 19.99
CA THR A 275 17.50 1.55 20.43
C THR A 275 18.57 1.87 19.40
N ASP A 276 19.78 2.14 19.88
CA ASP A 276 20.99 2.28 19.07
C ASP A 276 21.86 0.99 19.08
N ASP A 277 21.38 -0.08 19.72
CA ASP A 277 22.09 -1.37 19.73
C ASP A 277 22.15 -1.94 18.31
N GLU A 278 23.35 -1.97 17.75
CA GLU A 278 23.59 -2.39 16.38
C GLU A 278 23.26 -3.87 16.13
N GLU A 279 23.38 -4.74 17.14
CA GLU A 279 23.07 -6.16 17.00
C GLU A 279 21.56 -6.37 16.93
N VAL A 280 20.80 -5.68 17.78
CA VAL A 280 19.33 -5.67 17.75
C VAL A 280 18.84 -5.12 16.41
N CYS A 281 19.34 -3.95 15.98
CA CYS A 281 18.93 -3.34 14.72
C CYS A 281 19.25 -4.23 13.53
N ARG A 282 20.44 -4.82 13.48
CA ARG A 282 20.85 -5.76 12.42
C ARG A 282 19.95 -7.01 12.39
N SER A 283 19.66 -7.59 13.56
CA SER A 283 18.80 -8.77 13.66
C SER A 283 17.41 -8.50 13.10
N VAL A 284 16.78 -7.36 13.46
CA VAL A 284 15.46 -6.98 12.95
C VAL A 284 15.50 -6.64 11.45
N ALA A 285 16.56 -5.93 11.00
CA ALA A 285 16.75 -5.66 9.57
C ALA A 285 16.81 -6.95 8.75
N GLU A 286 17.58 -7.96 9.18
CA GLU A 286 17.71 -9.24 8.51
C GLU A 286 16.36 -9.99 8.39
N LYS A 287 15.52 -9.92 9.43
CA LYS A 287 14.16 -10.46 9.39
C LYS A 287 13.27 -9.72 8.38
N ALA A 288 13.31 -8.39 8.38
CA ALA A 288 12.61 -7.56 7.41
C ALA A 288 13.08 -7.83 5.97
N MET A 289 14.39 -8.01 5.76
CA MET A 289 14.97 -8.34 4.46
C MET A 289 14.47 -9.67 3.89
N ILE A 290 14.23 -10.70 4.73
CA ILE A 290 13.66 -11.98 4.25
C ILE A 290 12.29 -11.74 3.61
N ILE A 291 11.43 -10.97 4.25
CA ILE A 291 10.12 -10.60 3.70
C ILE A 291 10.30 -9.74 2.44
N GLY A 292 11.18 -8.75 2.50
CA GLY A 292 11.46 -7.86 1.39
C GLY A 292 11.94 -8.59 0.15
N TYR A 293 12.98 -9.43 0.26
CA TYR A 293 13.49 -10.20 -0.89
C TYR A 293 12.49 -11.21 -1.41
N THR A 294 11.64 -11.79 -0.57
CA THR A 294 10.55 -12.67 -1.03
C THR A 294 9.56 -11.90 -1.91
N ARG A 295 9.17 -10.68 -1.51
CA ARG A 295 8.28 -9.80 -2.29
C ARG A 295 8.92 -9.38 -3.62
N ILE A 296 10.21 -8.96 -3.61
CA ILE A 296 10.94 -8.56 -4.83
C ILE A 296 11.09 -9.75 -5.78
N LEU A 297 11.53 -10.90 -5.27
CA LEU A 297 11.71 -12.11 -6.07
C LEU A 297 10.41 -12.52 -6.77
N ARG A 298 9.29 -12.54 -6.02
CA ARG A 298 7.97 -12.80 -6.60
C ARG A 298 7.61 -11.80 -7.69
N ARG A 299 7.82 -10.49 -7.46
CA ARG A 299 7.53 -9.44 -8.43
C ARG A 299 8.35 -9.61 -9.71
N ALA A 300 9.65 -9.82 -9.58
CA ALA A 300 10.57 -9.98 -10.70
C ALA A 300 10.24 -11.23 -11.55
N ILE A 301 9.90 -12.36 -10.91
CA ILE A 301 9.49 -13.59 -11.63
C ILE A 301 8.18 -13.35 -12.40
N ARG A 302 7.24 -12.57 -11.86
CA ARG A 302 5.97 -12.28 -12.55
C ARG A 302 6.10 -11.30 -13.71
N ARG A 303 7.22 -10.58 -13.79
CA ARG A 303 7.47 -9.53 -14.79
C ARG A 303 8.80 -9.78 -15.50
N PRO A 304 8.96 -10.95 -16.17
CA PRO A 304 10.24 -11.37 -16.72
C PRO A 304 10.76 -10.42 -17.83
N ASP A 305 9.86 -9.68 -18.47
CA ASP A 305 10.18 -8.77 -19.57
C ASP A 305 10.66 -7.36 -19.10
N GLU A 306 10.57 -7.06 -17.78
CA GLU A 306 11.17 -5.84 -17.24
C GLU A 306 12.70 -5.99 -17.23
N ALA A 307 13.42 -4.94 -17.67
CA ALA A 307 14.87 -4.96 -17.90
C ALA A 307 15.67 -5.43 -16.67
N ASP A 308 15.19 -5.11 -15.47
CA ASP A 308 15.89 -5.37 -14.21
C ASP A 308 15.54 -6.70 -13.56
N SER A 309 14.53 -7.41 -14.08
CA SER A 309 13.98 -8.62 -13.43
C SER A 309 15.02 -9.71 -13.22
N LEU A 310 15.90 -9.97 -14.19
CA LEU A 310 16.93 -10.99 -14.06
C LEU A 310 17.96 -10.63 -12.97
N ALA A 311 18.43 -9.40 -12.92
CA ALA A 311 19.36 -8.93 -11.90
C ALA A 311 18.74 -8.98 -10.50
N GLN A 312 17.48 -8.58 -10.36
CA GLN A 312 16.73 -8.68 -9.10
C GLN A 312 16.57 -10.14 -8.64
N ILE A 313 16.24 -11.06 -9.55
CA ILE A 313 16.11 -12.50 -9.25
C ILE A 313 17.41 -13.05 -8.69
N GLU A 314 18.54 -12.78 -9.33
CA GLU A 314 19.86 -13.29 -8.90
C GLU A 314 20.26 -12.74 -7.52
N ILE A 315 20.13 -11.44 -7.31
CA ILE A 315 20.44 -10.80 -6.03
C ILE A 315 19.52 -11.34 -4.92
N CYS A 316 18.22 -11.39 -5.16
CA CYS A 316 17.27 -11.85 -4.17
C CYS A 316 17.49 -13.31 -3.78
N LYS A 317 17.69 -14.22 -4.74
CA LYS A 317 17.99 -15.64 -4.44
C LYS A 317 19.25 -15.78 -3.57
N LYS A 318 20.32 -15.09 -3.94
CA LYS A 318 21.60 -15.14 -3.20
C LYS A 318 21.42 -14.64 -1.77
N LYS A 319 20.86 -13.44 -1.58
CA LYS A 319 20.72 -12.80 -0.27
C LYS A 319 19.70 -13.51 0.61
N LEU A 320 18.57 -13.91 0.04
CA LEU A 320 17.57 -14.70 0.75
C LEU A 320 18.15 -16.02 1.26
N GLY A 321 18.93 -16.73 0.44
CA GLY A 321 19.59 -17.97 0.84
C GLY A 321 20.49 -17.77 2.07
N ILE A 322 21.35 -16.75 2.06
CA ILE A 322 22.25 -16.42 3.18
C ILE A 322 21.47 -16.09 4.46
N LEU A 323 20.38 -15.32 4.33
CA LEU A 323 19.57 -14.92 5.48
C LEU A 323 18.80 -16.11 6.08
N LEU A 324 18.27 -17.00 5.24
CA LEU A 324 17.54 -18.19 5.69
C LEU A 324 18.44 -19.18 6.46
N GLU A 325 19.75 -19.23 6.18
CA GLU A 325 20.66 -20.12 6.91
C GLU A 325 20.82 -19.73 8.38
N LYS A 326 20.75 -18.44 8.70
CA LYS A 326 21.06 -17.88 10.03
C LYS A 326 19.85 -17.38 10.82
N THR A 327 18.66 -17.34 10.22
CA THR A 327 17.46 -16.80 10.85
C THR A 327 16.56 -17.95 11.32
N ASP A 328 16.20 -17.94 12.62
CA ASP A 328 15.32 -18.95 13.22
C ASP A 328 13.94 -18.43 13.58
N SER A 329 13.73 -17.11 13.58
CA SER A 329 12.44 -16.47 13.83
C SER A 329 12.35 -15.13 13.11
N LEU A 330 11.16 -14.79 12.61
CA LEU A 330 10.87 -13.46 12.05
C LEU A 330 10.31 -12.48 13.11
N CYS A 331 9.96 -12.95 14.30
CA CYS A 331 9.47 -12.09 15.38
C CYS A 331 10.60 -11.33 16.07
N PHE A 332 10.30 -10.12 16.56
CA PHE A 332 11.21 -9.25 17.32
C PHE A 332 10.44 -8.45 18.37
#